data_d802d90a76a8b92bfaedf0984440d5a4
#
_entry.id   d802d90a76a8b92bfaedf0984440d5a4
#
_cell.length_a   1.000
_cell.length_b   1.000
_cell.length_c   1.000
_cell.angle_alpha   90.00
_cell.angle_beta   90.00
_cell.angle_gamma   90.00
#
_symmetry.space_group_name_H-M   'P 1'
#
loop_
_entity.id
_entity.type
_entity.pdbx_description
1 polymer ?
#
loop_
_entity_poly.entity_id
_entity_poly.type
_entity_poly.pdbx_seq_one_letter_code
_entity_poly.pdbx_strand_id
1 'polypeptide(L)'
;RDLSNIRFKRVNENTGKEVSWDDIVKGYKLESRYIVLDDEDFEAASPEKSKIFSIQQFIQEEEIESIYFETPYLLEPQKHGENAYVLLREALKKTRKVGVGTFVLRNKENLGIVKPYRDLLIINKIRFPEELREYDELKVPSIKTKPGELKLALSLIEQTSEPFNSEQFKDTYSADLLKIIEQKAKGKKYCTSFYEYGRLYKNII
;
A
#
# COMPACT_ATOMS: atom_id res chain seq x y z
N ARG A 1 10.88 -18.36 31.27
CA ARG A 1 10.15 -18.33 29.99
C ARG A 1 10.19 -19.72 29.41
N ASP A 2 9.02 -20.31 29.13
CA ASP A 2 8.87 -21.69 28.66
C ASP A 2 8.83 -21.82 27.15
N LEU A 3 8.85 -20.68 26.42
CA LEU A 3 8.75 -20.60 24.95
C LEU A 3 7.48 -21.23 24.37
N SER A 4 6.43 -21.36 25.17
CA SER A 4 5.13 -21.89 24.72
C SER A 4 4.44 -20.93 23.77
N ASN A 5 3.71 -21.49 22.80
CA ASN A 5 2.89 -20.70 21.88
C ASN A 5 1.73 -20.03 22.62
N ILE A 6 1.49 -18.76 22.33
CA ILE A 6 0.36 -17.99 22.87
C ILE A 6 -0.85 -18.21 21.99
N ARG A 7 -2.01 -18.46 22.62
CA ARG A 7 -3.32 -18.52 21.96
C ARG A 7 -4.14 -17.31 22.35
N PHE A 8 -4.86 -16.76 21.40
CA PHE A 8 -5.81 -15.68 21.65
C PHE A 8 -7.20 -16.27 21.90
N LYS A 9 -7.90 -15.74 22.90
CA LYS A 9 -9.31 -16.03 23.19
C LYS A 9 -10.14 -14.80 22.88
N ARG A 10 -11.31 -15.01 22.32
CA ARG A 10 -12.30 -13.95 22.12
C ARG A 10 -13.22 -13.95 23.32
N VAL A 11 -13.40 -12.79 23.90
CA VAL A 11 -14.28 -12.62 25.05
C VAL A 11 -15.28 -11.52 24.79
N ASN A 12 -16.51 -11.70 25.23
CA ASN A 12 -17.52 -10.66 25.21
C ASN A 12 -17.14 -9.56 26.22
N GLU A 13 -17.06 -8.33 25.76
CA GLU A 13 -16.60 -7.19 26.55
C GLU A 13 -17.44 -6.96 27.81
N ASN A 14 -18.76 -7.19 27.72
CA ASN A 14 -19.68 -6.94 28.82
C ASN A 14 -19.73 -8.07 29.86
N THR A 15 -19.57 -9.31 29.42
CA THR A 15 -19.72 -10.48 30.27
C THR A 15 -18.41 -11.18 30.64
N GLY A 16 -17.31 -10.87 29.97
CA GLY A 16 -16.03 -11.54 30.14
C GLY A 16 -16.01 -13.01 29.72
N LYS A 17 -17.10 -13.54 29.18
CA LYS A 17 -17.18 -14.94 28.74
C LYS A 17 -16.52 -15.13 27.38
N GLU A 18 -15.90 -16.29 27.19
CA GLU A 18 -15.35 -16.71 25.91
C GLU A 18 -16.48 -16.89 24.89
N VAL A 19 -16.28 -16.39 23.66
CA VAL A 19 -17.25 -16.44 22.56
C VAL A 19 -16.70 -17.31 21.45
N SER A 20 -17.49 -18.26 20.97
CA SER A 20 -17.15 -19.07 19.80
C SER A 20 -17.11 -18.21 18.54
N TRP A 21 -16.35 -18.65 17.55
CA TRP A 21 -16.33 -17.98 16.24
C TRP A 21 -17.70 -17.96 15.58
N ASP A 22 -18.47 -19.02 15.74
CA ASP A 22 -19.78 -19.20 15.12
C ASP A 22 -20.85 -18.27 15.74
N ASP A 23 -20.59 -17.76 16.94
CA ASP A 23 -21.49 -16.81 17.63
C ASP A 23 -21.15 -15.35 17.30
N ILE A 24 -20.11 -15.09 16.47
CA ILE A 24 -19.71 -13.75 16.08
C ILE A 24 -20.36 -13.38 14.76
N VAL A 25 -21.16 -12.34 14.76
CA VAL A 25 -21.79 -11.80 13.56
C VAL A 25 -21.05 -10.55 13.07
N LYS A 26 -21.09 -10.32 11.77
CA LYS A 26 -20.61 -9.07 11.17
C LYS A 26 -21.73 -8.04 11.24
N GLY A 27 -21.42 -6.82 11.62
CA GLY A 27 -22.41 -5.76 11.70
C GLY A 27 -21.89 -4.42 11.26
N TYR A 28 -22.71 -3.67 10.55
CA TYR A 28 -22.45 -2.29 10.17
C TYR A 28 -23.24 -1.34 11.07
N LYS A 29 -22.57 -0.34 11.64
CA LYS A 29 -23.23 0.67 12.48
C LYS A 29 -23.80 1.76 11.58
N LEU A 30 -25.14 1.76 11.46
CA LEU A 30 -25.87 2.82 10.75
C LEU A 30 -26.53 3.72 11.80
N GLU A 31 -26.11 4.98 11.85
CA GLU A 31 -26.56 5.96 12.85
C GLU A 31 -26.41 5.44 14.30
N SER A 32 -27.52 5.06 14.94
CA SER A 32 -27.57 4.59 16.34
C SER A 32 -27.75 3.08 16.49
N ARG A 33 -27.91 2.32 15.41
CA ARG A 33 -28.17 0.87 15.46
C ARG A 33 -27.15 0.07 14.64
N TYR A 34 -26.93 -1.18 15.03
CA TYR A 34 -26.16 -2.14 14.25
C TYR A 34 -27.08 -2.93 13.32
N ILE A 35 -26.71 -3.00 12.05
CA ILE A 35 -27.33 -3.87 11.06
C ILE A 35 -26.42 -5.09 10.94
N VAL A 36 -26.95 -6.27 11.24
CA VAL A 36 -26.23 -7.54 11.06
C VAL A 36 -26.22 -7.87 9.59
N LEU A 37 -25.05 -8.28 9.09
CA LEU A 37 -24.83 -8.72 7.71
C LEU A 37 -24.42 -10.18 7.73
N ASP A 38 -25.06 -10.98 6.91
CA ASP A 38 -24.73 -12.38 6.69
C ASP A 38 -23.86 -12.58 5.44
N ASP A 39 -23.45 -13.81 5.18
CA ASP A 39 -22.59 -14.11 4.04
C ASP A 39 -23.33 -13.96 2.70
N GLU A 40 -24.66 -14.10 2.67
CA GLU A 40 -25.48 -13.88 1.48
C GLU A 40 -25.50 -12.39 1.09
N ASP A 41 -25.56 -11.49 2.07
CA ASP A 41 -25.46 -10.03 1.83
C ASP A 41 -24.10 -9.67 1.18
N PHE A 42 -23.01 -10.28 1.68
CA PHE A 42 -21.68 -10.08 1.10
C PHE A 42 -21.55 -10.70 -0.30
N GLU A 43 -22.18 -11.84 -0.55
CA GLU A 43 -22.20 -12.44 -1.89
C GLU A 43 -23.01 -11.61 -2.86
N ALA A 44 -24.15 -11.09 -2.45
CA ALA A 44 -24.99 -10.21 -3.28
C ALA A 44 -24.28 -8.89 -3.64
N ALA A 45 -23.49 -8.35 -2.72
CA ALA A 45 -22.69 -7.13 -2.94
C ALA A 45 -21.35 -7.41 -3.62
N SER A 46 -20.92 -8.67 -3.70
CA SER A 46 -19.62 -9.02 -4.28
C SER A 46 -19.67 -8.88 -5.81
N PRO A 47 -18.69 -8.20 -6.40
CA PRO A 47 -18.57 -8.20 -7.84
C PRO A 47 -18.32 -9.62 -8.35
N GLU A 48 -18.78 -9.92 -9.56
CA GLU A 48 -18.48 -11.20 -10.20
C GLU A 48 -16.99 -11.51 -10.09
N LYS A 49 -16.66 -12.73 -9.64
CA LYS A 49 -15.26 -13.19 -9.47
C LYS A 49 -14.58 -13.40 -10.82
N SER A 50 -14.48 -12.33 -11.60
CA SER A 50 -13.81 -12.36 -12.89
C SER A 50 -12.31 -12.09 -12.71
N LYS A 51 -11.48 -12.84 -13.43
CA LYS A 51 -10.05 -12.57 -13.55
C LYS A 51 -9.76 -11.58 -14.69
N ILE A 52 -10.67 -10.68 -14.93
CA ILE A 52 -10.63 -9.73 -16.05
C ILE A 52 -10.25 -8.36 -15.50
N PHE A 53 -9.34 -7.68 -16.17
CA PHE A 53 -9.13 -6.26 -16.03
C PHE A 53 -9.98 -5.56 -17.10
N SER A 54 -11.03 -4.87 -16.69
CA SER A 54 -11.96 -4.19 -17.58
C SER A 54 -11.47 -2.79 -17.86
N ILE A 55 -10.79 -2.58 -19.00
CA ILE A 55 -10.32 -1.25 -19.42
C ILE A 55 -11.53 -0.41 -19.83
N GLN A 56 -11.68 0.76 -19.23
CA GLN A 56 -12.77 1.71 -19.50
C GLN A 56 -12.30 2.87 -20.37
N GLN A 57 -11.04 3.31 -20.21
CA GLN A 57 -10.49 4.43 -20.98
C GLN A 57 -8.97 4.38 -21.06
N PHE A 58 -8.40 5.17 -21.96
CA PHE A 58 -6.95 5.38 -22.09
C PHE A 58 -6.61 6.85 -21.91
N ILE A 59 -5.68 7.15 -21.01
CA ILE A 59 -5.27 8.50 -20.64
C ILE A 59 -3.74 8.62 -20.62
N GLN A 60 -3.21 9.83 -20.44
CA GLN A 60 -1.80 10.03 -20.08
C GLN A 60 -1.61 9.71 -18.60
N GLU A 61 -0.49 9.07 -18.23
CA GLU A 61 -0.25 8.71 -16.81
C GLU A 61 -0.14 9.95 -15.92
N GLU A 62 0.38 11.02 -16.46
CA GLU A 62 0.59 12.29 -15.78
C GLU A 62 -0.72 13.00 -15.37
N GLU A 63 -1.85 12.58 -15.95
CA GLU A 63 -3.18 13.07 -15.54
C GLU A 63 -3.62 12.52 -14.17
N ILE A 64 -2.94 11.45 -13.69
CA ILE A 64 -3.23 10.84 -12.39
C ILE A 64 -2.26 11.39 -11.35
N GLU A 65 -2.78 12.08 -10.36
CA GLU A 65 -1.97 12.56 -9.24
C GLU A 65 -1.35 11.40 -8.45
N SER A 66 -0.11 11.60 -7.98
CA SER A 66 0.66 10.56 -7.28
C SER A 66 -0.01 9.99 -6.03
N ILE A 67 -0.90 10.76 -5.40
CA ILE A 67 -1.65 10.36 -4.20
C ILE A 67 -2.59 9.17 -4.45
N TYR A 68 -3.02 8.95 -5.70
CA TYR A 68 -3.88 7.81 -6.05
C TYR A 68 -3.13 6.49 -6.12
N PHE A 69 -1.81 6.50 -6.37
CA PHE A 69 -1.06 5.27 -6.61
C PHE A 69 -0.86 4.44 -5.35
N GLU A 70 -1.03 3.12 -5.51
CA GLU A 70 -0.80 2.11 -4.47
C GLU A 70 0.15 1.02 -4.97
N THR A 71 -0.26 -0.24 -4.89
CA THR A 71 0.57 -1.41 -5.14
C THR A 71 0.62 -1.79 -6.62
N PRO A 72 1.80 -1.99 -7.21
CA PRO A 72 1.94 -2.56 -8.55
C PRO A 72 1.86 -4.08 -8.52
N TYR A 73 1.22 -4.66 -9.54
CA TYR A 73 1.13 -6.10 -9.80
C TYR A 73 1.69 -6.40 -11.18
N LEU A 74 2.62 -7.34 -11.24
CA LEU A 74 3.16 -7.82 -12.52
C LEU A 74 2.15 -8.74 -13.20
N LEU A 75 1.95 -8.57 -14.50
CA LEU A 75 1.05 -9.38 -15.30
C LEU A 75 1.80 -10.38 -16.14
N GLU A 76 1.32 -11.61 -16.13
CA GLU A 76 1.74 -12.69 -17.01
C GLU A 76 0.55 -13.12 -17.89
N PRO A 77 0.74 -13.31 -19.21
CA PRO A 77 -0.35 -13.76 -20.06
C PRO A 77 -0.73 -15.20 -19.72
N GLN A 78 -2.02 -15.49 -19.73
CA GLN A 78 -2.49 -16.88 -19.66
C GLN A 78 -2.30 -17.55 -21.01
N LYS A 79 -2.33 -18.89 -21.00
CA LYS A 79 -2.25 -19.70 -22.21
C LYS A 79 -3.29 -19.24 -23.24
N HIS A 80 -2.84 -19.01 -24.48
CA HIS A 80 -3.61 -18.43 -25.59
C HIS A 80 -3.90 -16.91 -25.49
N GLY A 81 -3.39 -16.21 -24.48
CA GLY A 81 -3.51 -14.76 -24.34
C GLY A 81 -2.29 -13.97 -24.79
N GLU A 82 -1.23 -14.66 -25.23
CA GLU A 82 0.09 -14.04 -25.50
C GLU A 82 0.02 -12.97 -26.59
N ASN A 83 -0.72 -13.22 -27.69
CA ASN A 83 -0.85 -12.26 -28.77
C ASN A 83 -1.55 -10.97 -28.36
N ALA A 84 -2.65 -11.09 -27.62
CA ALA A 84 -3.40 -9.94 -27.11
C ALA A 84 -2.56 -9.14 -26.10
N TYR A 85 -1.82 -9.83 -25.23
CA TYR A 85 -0.91 -9.24 -24.27
C TYR A 85 0.18 -8.41 -24.94
N VAL A 86 0.86 -9.00 -25.94
CA VAL A 86 1.93 -8.31 -26.69
C VAL A 86 1.35 -7.12 -27.45
N LEU A 87 0.21 -7.30 -28.13
CA LEU A 87 -0.45 -6.22 -28.88
C LEU A 87 -0.78 -5.03 -27.98
N LEU A 88 -1.39 -5.30 -26.81
CA LEU A 88 -1.73 -4.26 -25.84
C LEU A 88 -0.47 -3.54 -25.34
N ARG A 89 0.56 -4.30 -24.96
CA ARG A 89 1.84 -3.75 -24.52
C ARG A 89 2.46 -2.80 -25.53
N GLU A 90 2.55 -3.23 -26.80
CA GLU A 90 3.16 -2.43 -27.85
C GLU A 90 2.31 -1.19 -28.20
N ALA A 91 0.98 -1.33 -28.16
CA ALA A 91 0.06 -0.20 -28.38
C ALA A 91 0.23 0.87 -27.29
N LEU A 92 0.28 0.46 -26.01
CA LEU A 92 0.50 1.37 -24.90
C LEU A 92 1.90 2.03 -24.96
N LYS A 93 2.94 1.27 -25.30
CA LYS A 93 4.29 1.82 -25.50
C LYS A 93 4.32 2.90 -26.60
N LYS A 94 3.69 2.64 -27.75
CA LYS A 94 3.66 3.57 -28.88
C LYS A 94 2.86 4.83 -28.61
N THR A 95 1.72 4.69 -27.92
CA THR A 95 0.82 5.83 -27.63
C THR A 95 1.25 6.60 -26.39
N ARG A 96 2.13 6.05 -25.55
CA ARG A 96 2.49 6.58 -24.23
C ARG A 96 1.27 6.77 -23.31
N LYS A 97 0.23 5.96 -23.51
CA LYS A 97 -0.98 5.99 -22.69
C LYS A 97 -1.02 4.81 -21.73
N VAL A 98 -1.85 4.95 -20.73
CA VAL A 98 -2.20 3.89 -19.78
C VAL A 98 -3.68 3.57 -19.89
N GLY A 99 -4.06 2.32 -19.66
CA GLY A 99 -5.48 1.93 -19.64
C GLY A 99 -6.00 1.98 -18.21
N VAL A 100 -7.02 2.78 -17.96
CA VAL A 100 -7.71 2.85 -16.65
C VAL A 100 -8.89 1.89 -16.67
N GLY A 101 -9.08 1.15 -15.59
CA GLY A 101 -10.16 0.18 -15.49
C GLY A 101 -10.28 -0.43 -14.11
N THR A 102 -11.21 -1.38 -13.99
CA THR A 102 -11.47 -2.08 -12.74
C THR A 102 -11.10 -3.56 -12.83
N PHE A 103 -10.78 -4.15 -11.69
CA PHE A 103 -10.48 -5.57 -11.55
C PHE A 103 -10.86 -6.07 -10.16
N VAL A 104 -11.15 -7.37 -10.06
CA VAL A 104 -11.51 -7.98 -8.78
C VAL A 104 -10.28 -8.65 -8.17
N LEU A 105 -9.95 -8.27 -6.95
CA LEU A 105 -8.90 -8.88 -6.16
C LEU A 105 -9.41 -9.14 -4.74
N ARG A 106 -9.33 -10.39 -4.29
CA ARG A 106 -9.80 -10.82 -2.95
C ARG A 106 -11.26 -10.45 -2.67
N ASN A 107 -12.14 -10.70 -3.65
CA ASN A 107 -13.58 -10.40 -3.58
C ASN A 107 -13.93 -8.90 -3.44
N LYS A 108 -12.99 -8.01 -3.74
CA LYS A 108 -13.22 -6.55 -3.76
C LYS A 108 -12.88 -6.02 -5.15
N GLU A 109 -13.75 -5.18 -5.69
CA GLU A 109 -13.43 -4.39 -6.87
C GLU A 109 -12.37 -3.35 -6.54
N ASN A 110 -11.41 -3.20 -7.44
CA ASN A 110 -10.32 -2.26 -7.31
C ASN A 110 -10.19 -1.47 -8.60
N LEU A 111 -9.90 -0.20 -8.47
CA LEU A 111 -9.50 0.64 -9.58
C LEU A 111 -8.01 0.46 -9.86
N GLY A 112 -7.62 0.50 -11.12
CA GLY A 112 -6.23 0.35 -11.49
C GLY A 112 -5.91 0.91 -12.86
N ILE A 113 -4.62 1.01 -13.13
CA ILE A 113 -4.10 1.32 -14.46
C ILE A 113 -3.24 0.17 -14.97
N VAL A 114 -3.42 -0.17 -16.22
CA VAL A 114 -2.53 -1.09 -16.95
C VAL A 114 -1.54 -0.27 -17.78
N LYS A 115 -0.25 -0.56 -17.62
CA LYS A 115 0.82 0.12 -18.34
C LYS A 115 1.99 -0.80 -18.65
N PRO A 116 2.79 -0.50 -19.67
CA PRO A 116 4.02 -1.22 -19.94
C PRO A 116 5.08 -0.90 -18.87
N TYR A 117 5.81 -1.93 -18.45
CA TYR A 117 6.97 -1.81 -17.58
C TYR A 117 8.06 -2.74 -18.08
N ARG A 118 9.16 -2.18 -18.61
CA ARG A 118 10.20 -2.94 -19.34
C ARG A 118 9.57 -3.80 -20.45
N ASP A 119 9.66 -5.13 -20.34
CA ASP A 119 9.10 -6.09 -21.30
C ASP A 119 7.78 -6.72 -20.83
N LEU A 120 7.21 -6.20 -19.75
CA LEU A 120 5.99 -6.68 -19.11
C LEU A 120 4.88 -5.63 -19.19
N LEU A 121 3.66 -6.08 -18.88
CA LEU A 121 2.58 -5.22 -18.42
C LEU A 121 2.48 -5.30 -16.90
N ILE A 122 2.12 -4.19 -16.29
CA ILE A 122 1.75 -4.14 -14.87
C ILE A 122 0.37 -3.54 -14.72
N ILE A 123 -0.35 -3.97 -13.68
CA ILE A 123 -1.48 -3.22 -13.13
C ILE A 123 -0.97 -2.49 -11.90
N ASN A 124 -1.05 -1.18 -11.91
CA ASN A 124 -0.87 -0.39 -10.70
C ASN A 124 -2.24 -0.12 -10.10
N LYS A 125 -2.51 -0.67 -8.92
CA LYS A 125 -3.72 -0.34 -8.18
C LYS A 125 -3.69 1.14 -7.84
N ILE A 126 -4.84 1.80 -8.02
CA ILE A 126 -5.05 3.19 -7.60
C ILE A 126 -6.28 3.27 -6.71
N ARG A 127 -6.34 4.29 -5.87
CA ARG A 127 -7.46 4.55 -4.97
C ARG A 127 -8.68 5.04 -5.74
N PHE A 128 -9.86 4.69 -5.24
CA PHE A 128 -11.06 5.43 -5.61
C PHE A 128 -11.02 6.84 -4.97
N PRO A 129 -11.66 7.85 -5.57
CA PRO A 129 -11.71 9.20 -5.01
C PRO A 129 -12.20 9.22 -3.55
N GLU A 130 -13.16 8.36 -3.21
CA GLU A 130 -13.75 8.26 -1.88
C GLU A 130 -12.80 7.66 -0.83
N GLU A 131 -11.72 7.02 -1.24
CA GLU A 131 -10.67 6.48 -0.36
C GLU A 131 -9.64 7.54 0.03
N LEU A 132 -9.66 8.72 -0.62
CA LEU A 132 -8.79 9.84 -0.28
C LEU A 132 -9.40 10.65 0.85
N ARG A 133 -8.55 11.06 1.79
CA ARG A 133 -8.98 12.00 2.83
C ARG A 133 -9.04 13.40 2.27
N GLU A 134 -10.11 14.10 2.58
CA GLU A 134 -10.20 15.54 2.31
C GLU A 134 -9.12 16.28 3.12
N TYR A 135 -8.37 17.14 2.45
CA TYR A 135 -7.29 17.91 3.09
C TYR A 135 -7.78 19.25 3.63
N ASP A 136 -9.04 19.61 3.41
CA ASP A 136 -9.63 20.88 3.86
C ASP A 136 -9.66 21.03 5.38
N GLU A 137 -9.64 19.89 6.10
CA GLU A 137 -9.54 19.87 7.56
C GLU A 137 -8.11 20.14 8.07
N LEU A 138 -7.11 20.09 7.21
CA LEU A 138 -5.72 20.28 7.59
C LEU A 138 -5.39 21.78 7.72
N LYS A 139 -4.82 22.15 8.86
CA LYS A 139 -4.35 23.51 9.10
C LYS A 139 -3.03 23.74 8.39
N VAL A 140 -3.09 24.21 7.15
CA VAL A 140 -1.89 24.58 6.38
C VAL A 140 -1.43 25.97 6.80
N PRO A 141 -0.19 26.15 7.29
CA PRO A 141 0.31 27.47 7.67
C PRO A 141 0.49 28.37 6.45
N SER A 142 0.00 29.60 6.52
CA SER A 142 0.18 30.62 5.47
C SER A 142 1.24 31.66 5.84
N ILE A 143 2.42 31.17 6.25
CA ILE A 143 3.53 32.04 6.65
C ILE A 143 4.36 32.42 5.42
N LYS A 144 4.64 33.71 5.25
CA LYS A 144 5.55 34.18 4.19
C LYS A 144 7.00 33.87 4.56
N THR A 145 7.68 33.16 3.67
CA THR A 145 9.12 32.88 3.83
C THR A 145 9.96 34.16 3.64
N LYS A 146 11.05 34.28 4.40
CA LYS A 146 12.00 35.35 4.18
C LYS A 146 12.90 35.03 2.97
N PRO A 147 13.20 36.02 2.09
CA PRO A 147 13.96 35.75 0.87
C PRO A 147 15.36 35.14 1.11
N GLY A 148 16.03 35.50 2.20
CA GLY A 148 17.33 34.91 2.57
C GLY A 148 17.26 33.45 2.99
N GLU A 149 16.21 33.07 3.73
CA GLU A 149 15.96 31.67 4.15
C GLU A 149 15.61 30.78 2.95
N LEU A 150 14.79 31.32 2.03
CA LEU A 150 14.44 30.58 0.80
C LEU A 150 15.66 30.35 -0.08
N LYS A 151 16.54 31.39 -0.24
CA LYS A 151 17.77 31.25 -1.02
C LYS A 151 18.70 30.18 -0.44
N LEU A 152 18.85 30.15 0.88
CA LEU A 152 19.66 29.11 1.54
C LEU A 152 19.07 27.71 1.32
N ALA A 153 17.75 27.54 1.47
CA ALA A 153 17.09 26.28 1.22
C ALA A 153 17.25 25.80 -0.22
N LEU A 154 17.09 26.67 -1.20
CA LEU A 154 17.32 26.36 -2.62
C LEU A 154 18.76 25.90 -2.87
N SER A 155 19.75 26.60 -2.28
CA SER A 155 21.17 26.21 -2.42
C SER A 155 21.45 24.83 -1.81
N LEU A 156 20.85 24.50 -0.68
CA LEU A 156 20.99 23.16 -0.06
C LEU A 156 20.36 22.07 -0.92
N ILE A 157 19.17 22.30 -1.47
CA ILE A 157 18.50 21.37 -2.37
C ILE A 157 19.37 21.13 -3.60
N GLU A 158 19.89 22.18 -4.23
CA GLU A 158 20.77 22.08 -5.41
C GLU A 158 22.02 21.25 -5.12
N GLN A 159 22.68 21.49 -3.99
CA GLN A 159 23.90 20.78 -3.58
C GLN A 159 23.67 19.28 -3.29
N THR A 160 22.44 18.89 -2.91
CA THR A 160 22.10 17.52 -2.58
C THR A 160 21.28 16.82 -3.68
N SER A 161 21.01 17.53 -4.78
CA SER A 161 20.24 16.97 -5.90
C SER A 161 21.13 16.05 -6.76
N GLU A 162 20.75 14.78 -6.75
CA GLU A 162 21.40 13.73 -7.55
C GLU A 162 20.34 12.87 -8.27
N PRO A 163 20.67 12.23 -9.40
CA PRO A 163 19.77 11.27 -10.02
C PRO A 163 19.37 10.15 -9.05
N PHE A 164 18.10 9.78 -9.06
CA PHE A 164 17.61 8.72 -8.17
C PHE A 164 18.29 7.37 -8.47
N ASN A 165 18.97 6.83 -7.49
CA ASN A 165 19.56 5.50 -7.51
C ASN A 165 18.97 4.64 -6.37
N SER A 166 18.09 3.70 -6.75
CA SER A 166 17.42 2.82 -5.76
C SER A 166 18.39 1.93 -4.98
N GLU A 167 19.57 1.63 -5.51
CA GLU A 167 20.56 0.78 -4.84
C GLU A 167 21.20 1.42 -3.61
N GLN A 168 21.12 2.74 -3.50
CA GLN A 168 21.61 3.49 -2.33
C GLN A 168 20.66 3.32 -1.12
N PHE A 169 19.39 3.02 -1.36
CA PHE A 169 18.38 2.88 -0.32
C PHE A 169 18.22 1.40 0.08
N LYS A 170 18.85 1.02 1.17
CA LYS A 170 18.82 -0.35 1.70
C LYS A 170 18.06 -0.39 3.02
N ASP A 171 17.29 -1.46 3.22
CA ASP A 171 16.70 -1.76 4.53
C ASP A 171 17.79 -2.22 5.49
N THR A 172 18.36 -1.24 6.19
CA THR A 172 19.41 -1.50 7.20
C THR A 172 18.85 -2.18 8.44
N TYR A 173 17.56 -1.93 8.77
CA TYR A 173 16.92 -2.55 9.94
C TYR A 173 16.85 -4.07 9.82
N SER A 174 16.38 -4.59 8.70
CA SER A 174 16.29 -6.03 8.47
C SER A 174 17.69 -6.70 8.50
N ALA A 175 18.68 -6.04 7.90
CA ALA A 175 20.05 -6.54 7.90
C ALA A 175 20.66 -6.57 9.32
N ASP A 176 20.43 -5.53 10.12
CA ASP A 176 20.92 -5.47 11.49
C ASP A 176 20.17 -6.42 12.42
N LEU A 177 18.85 -6.59 12.20
CA LEU A 177 18.06 -7.58 12.94
C LEU A 177 18.56 -9.01 12.68
N LEU A 178 18.90 -9.36 11.43
CA LEU A 178 19.48 -10.65 11.10
C LEU A 178 20.81 -10.88 11.79
N LYS A 179 21.72 -9.90 11.81
CA LYS A 179 22.99 -9.98 12.56
C LYS A 179 22.75 -10.23 14.05
N ILE A 180 21.75 -9.57 14.60
CA ILE A 180 21.34 -9.73 15.99
C ILE A 180 20.84 -11.15 16.27
N ILE A 181 19.98 -11.69 15.39
CA ILE A 181 19.46 -13.06 15.49
C ILE A 181 20.60 -14.07 15.45
N GLU A 182 21.53 -13.91 14.51
CA GLU A 182 22.72 -14.78 14.40
C GLU A 182 23.61 -14.74 15.64
N GLN A 183 23.83 -13.55 16.20
CA GLN A 183 24.62 -13.40 17.45
C GLN A 183 23.93 -14.09 18.62
N LYS A 184 22.61 -13.94 18.74
CA LYS A 184 21.83 -14.65 19.77
C LYS A 184 21.86 -16.17 19.59
N ALA A 185 21.75 -16.65 18.37
CA ALA A 185 21.81 -18.07 18.05
C ALA A 185 23.17 -18.67 18.45
N LYS A 186 24.26 -17.89 18.35
CA LYS A 186 25.63 -18.27 18.79
C LYS A 186 25.88 -18.07 20.28
N GLY A 187 24.86 -17.77 21.10
CA GLY A 187 24.98 -17.60 22.56
C GLY A 187 25.72 -16.34 23.01
N LYS A 188 25.97 -15.38 22.12
CA LYS A 188 26.63 -14.11 22.47
C LYS A 188 25.65 -13.16 23.15
N LYS A 189 26.04 -12.60 24.32
CA LYS A 189 25.29 -11.50 24.95
C LYS A 189 25.43 -10.22 24.13
N TYR A 190 24.33 -9.50 24.00
CA TYR A 190 24.29 -8.18 23.35
C TYR A 190 25.22 -7.18 24.01
N CYS A 191 26.00 -6.47 23.21
CA CYS A 191 26.54 -5.17 23.61
C CYS A 191 25.52 -4.10 23.17
N THR A 192 24.97 -3.36 24.12
CA THR A 192 23.87 -2.40 23.93
C THR A 192 24.28 -1.09 23.28
N SER A 193 25.36 -1.05 22.51
CA SER A 193 25.83 0.18 21.85
C SER A 193 24.97 0.67 20.69
N PHE A 194 23.92 -0.09 20.31
CA PHE A 194 22.99 0.31 19.24
C PHE A 194 21.85 1.23 19.68
N TYR A 195 21.78 1.59 20.98
CA TYR A 195 20.68 2.45 21.48
C TYR A 195 20.80 3.94 21.12
N GLU A 196 21.92 4.38 20.57
CA GLU A 196 22.08 5.79 20.19
C GLU A 196 21.38 6.17 18.87
N TYR A 197 21.18 5.21 17.95
CA TYR A 197 20.49 5.48 16.69
C TYR A 197 18.96 5.54 16.80
N GLY A 198 18.37 4.96 17.82
CA GLY A 198 16.91 4.95 18.03
C GLY A 198 16.31 6.26 18.55
N ARG A 199 17.11 7.24 18.93
CA ARG A 199 16.64 8.56 19.43
C ARG A 199 16.36 9.58 18.34
N LEU A 200 16.88 9.40 17.13
CA LEU A 200 16.70 10.33 16.04
C LEU A 200 15.37 10.21 15.30
N TYR A 201 14.65 9.08 15.44
CA TYR A 201 13.37 8.85 14.74
C TYR A 201 12.11 9.17 15.57
N LYS A 202 12.23 9.67 16.80
CA LYS A 202 11.07 10.03 17.64
C LYS A 202 10.50 11.44 17.40
N ASN A 203 11.10 12.23 16.52
CA ASN A 203 10.68 13.61 16.28
C ASN A 203 10.25 13.93 14.86
N ILE A 204 9.85 12.90 14.07
CA ILE A 204 9.24 13.14 12.76
C ILE A 204 7.91 12.36 12.74
N ILE A 205 6.90 12.93 13.36
CA ILE A 205 5.47 12.75 13.07
C ILE A 205 4.80 14.11 13.20
#